data_140055c2838fa809c8a5bd1b679bc273
#
_entry.id   140055c2838fa809c8a5bd1b679bc273
#
_cell.length_a   1.000
_cell.length_b   1.000
_cell.length_c   1.000
_cell.angle_alpha   90.00
_cell.angle_beta   90.00
_cell.angle_gamma   90.00
#
_symmetry.space_group_name_H-M   'P 1'
#
loop_
_entity.id
_entity.type
_entity.pdbx_description
1 polymer ?
#
loop_
_entity_poly.entity_id
_entity_poly.type
_entity_poly.pdbx_seq_one_letter_code
_entity_poly.pdbx_strand_id
1 'polypeptide(L)'
;MSTSWGYGGGAVENLLRQAQEQQRRLAEFQQQRAELRVTGESPDGLVRVTVDGDMKVGGIDLNARAMRLDSYTLAESLQAAIDAAYAAFAERQQELMSDVLGGSDLVRRAQAGNLTPEDWFREFGVDLTDPTRGLRR
;
A
#
# COMPACT_ATOMS: atom_id res chain seq x y z
N MET A 1 35.24 28.47 18.61
CA MET A 1 34.89 27.16 18.03
C MET A 1 33.57 26.65 18.54
N SER A 2 33.35 26.70 19.79
CA SER A 2 32.15 26.17 20.40
C SER A 2 30.86 26.83 19.94
N THR A 3 30.88 28.15 19.68
CA THR A 3 29.67 28.87 19.32
C THR A 3 29.12 28.47 17.99
N SER A 4 29.98 28.30 16.96
CA SER A 4 29.55 27.85 15.67
C SER A 4 29.05 26.40 15.71
N TRP A 5 29.68 25.59 16.54
CA TRP A 5 29.22 24.23 16.74
C TRP A 5 27.88 24.16 17.47
N GLY A 6 27.63 25.10 18.36
CA GLY A 6 26.35 25.16 19.06
C GLY A 6 25.17 25.39 18.14
N TYR A 7 25.31 26.30 17.20
CA TYR A 7 24.26 26.57 16.23
C TYR A 7 24.12 25.42 15.23
N GLY A 8 25.25 24.94 14.71
CA GLY A 8 25.22 23.82 13.81
C GLY A 8 24.75 22.54 14.48
N GLY A 9 25.11 22.37 15.77
CA GLY A 9 24.71 21.21 16.54
C GLY A 9 23.20 21.07 16.69
N GLY A 10 22.51 22.17 16.94
CA GLY A 10 21.06 22.14 17.07
C GLY A 10 20.34 21.74 15.79
N ALA A 11 20.79 22.30 14.67
CA ALA A 11 20.21 21.95 13.37
C ALA A 11 20.52 20.51 12.98
N VAL A 12 21.75 20.06 13.23
CA VAL A 12 22.15 18.68 12.95
C VAL A 12 21.38 17.69 13.81
N GLU A 13 21.22 18.02 15.09
CA GLU A 13 20.45 17.16 15.99
C GLU A 13 19.00 17.02 15.54
N ASN A 14 18.39 18.11 15.06
CA ASN A 14 17.03 18.06 14.54
C ASN A 14 16.95 17.19 13.29
N LEU A 15 17.92 17.33 12.40
CA LEU A 15 17.98 16.51 11.19
C LEU A 15 18.16 15.03 11.51
N LEU A 16 19.06 14.75 12.46
CA LEU A 16 19.29 13.35 12.88
C LEU A 16 18.05 12.77 13.53
N ARG A 17 17.35 13.56 14.32
CA ARG A 17 16.12 13.11 14.96
C ARG A 17 15.04 12.81 13.95
N GLN A 18 14.89 13.68 12.95
CA GLN A 18 13.95 13.47 11.86
C GLN A 18 14.29 12.21 11.04
N ALA A 19 15.58 12.04 10.75
CA ALA A 19 16.03 10.87 10.00
C ALA A 19 15.78 9.58 10.79
N GLN A 20 16.06 9.59 12.08
CA GLN A 20 15.80 8.44 12.94
C GLN A 20 14.31 8.13 13.03
N GLU A 21 13.48 9.17 13.10
CA GLU A 21 12.04 9.00 13.15
C GLU A 21 11.51 8.40 11.85
N GLN A 22 12.01 8.85 10.72
CA GLN A 22 11.63 8.28 9.42
C GLN A 22 12.07 6.83 9.30
N GLN A 23 13.27 6.52 9.75
CA GLN A 23 13.75 5.13 9.75
C GLN A 23 12.89 4.24 10.63
N ARG A 24 12.48 4.75 11.79
CA ARG A 24 11.61 3.99 12.68
C ARG A 24 10.25 3.73 12.04
N ARG A 25 9.67 4.74 11.42
CA ARG A 25 8.38 4.59 10.72
C ARG A 25 8.48 3.60 9.59
N LEU A 26 9.57 3.66 8.84
CA LEU A 26 9.79 2.72 7.75
C LEU A 26 9.95 1.29 8.27
N ALA A 27 10.70 1.13 9.36
CA ALA A 27 10.87 -0.18 9.99
C ALA A 27 9.54 -0.72 10.52
N GLU A 28 8.74 0.13 11.14
CA GLU A 28 7.40 -0.25 11.61
C GLU A 28 6.50 -0.66 10.44
N PHE A 29 6.56 0.08 9.35
CA PHE A 29 5.80 -0.24 8.15
C PHE A 29 6.20 -1.60 7.59
N GLN A 30 7.50 -1.85 7.50
CA GLN A 30 8.00 -3.13 6.99
C GLN A 30 7.60 -4.27 7.91
N GLN A 31 7.62 -4.05 9.22
CA GLN A 31 7.20 -5.05 10.19
C GLN A 31 5.71 -5.34 10.06
N GLN A 32 4.90 -4.30 9.98
CA GLN A 32 3.46 -4.45 9.80
C GLN A 32 3.13 -5.17 8.51
N ARG A 33 3.87 -4.86 7.45
CA ARG A 33 3.72 -5.52 6.17
C ARG A 33 4.09 -7.00 6.25
N ALA A 34 5.19 -7.32 6.97
CA ALA A 34 5.62 -8.70 7.14
C ALA A 34 4.61 -9.52 7.94
N GLU A 35 3.93 -8.89 8.87
CA GLU A 35 2.90 -9.54 9.69
C GLU A 35 1.53 -9.56 9.03
N LEU A 36 1.40 -8.90 7.89
CA LEU A 36 0.12 -8.77 7.21
C LEU A 36 -0.41 -10.13 6.77
N ARG A 37 -1.65 -10.39 7.11
CA ARG A 37 -2.38 -11.59 6.69
C ARG A 37 -3.78 -11.15 6.35
N VAL A 38 -4.21 -11.45 5.14
CA VAL A 38 -5.56 -11.15 4.68
C VAL A 38 -6.19 -12.41 4.14
N THR A 39 -7.52 -12.49 4.26
CA THR A 39 -8.25 -13.63 3.76
C THR A 39 -9.25 -13.21 2.70
N GLY A 40 -9.50 -14.10 1.75
CA GLY A 40 -10.56 -13.96 0.79
C GLY A 40 -11.37 -15.24 0.76
N GLU A 41 -12.65 -15.10 0.48
CA GLU A 41 -13.56 -16.25 0.40
C GLU A 41 -14.19 -16.30 -0.97
N SER A 42 -14.48 -17.52 -1.41
CA SER A 42 -15.28 -17.71 -2.63
C SER A 42 -16.71 -17.25 -2.37
N PRO A 43 -17.47 -16.90 -3.43
CA PRO A 43 -18.87 -16.48 -3.27
C PRO A 43 -19.75 -17.52 -2.58
N ASP A 44 -19.45 -18.80 -2.78
CA ASP A 44 -20.19 -19.89 -2.13
C ASP A 44 -19.77 -20.12 -0.68
N GLY A 45 -18.70 -19.46 -0.20
CA GLY A 45 -18.20 -19.59 1.16
C GLY A 45 -17.48 -20.89 1.44
N LEU A 46 -17.23 -21.73 0.43
CA LEU A 46 -16.63 -23.04 0.61
C LEU A 46 -15.11 -23.03 0.62
N VAL A 47 -14.51 -21.96 0.08
CA VAL A 47 -13.06 -21.85 -0.03
C VAL A 47 -12.62 -20.55 0.63
N ARG A 48 -11.60 -20.63 1.46
CA ARG A 48 -10.96 -19.46 2.07
C ARG A 48 -9.48 -19.52 1.79
N VAL A 49 -8.94 -18.39 1.32
CA VAL A 49 -7.52 -18.26 0.98
C VAL A 49 -6.91 -17.15 1.83
N THR A 50 -5.73 -17.41 2.38
CA THR A 50 -4.97 -16.42 3.15
C THR A 50 -3.74 -16.03 2.35
N VAL A 51 -3.52 -14.70 2.21
CA VAL A 51 -2.35 -14.13 1.56
C VAL A 51 -1.50 -13.45 2.62
N ASP A 52 -0.20 -13.72 2.61
CA ASP A 52 0.74 -13.13 3.56
C ASP A 52 1.34 -11.82 3.04
N GLY A 53 2.21 -11.21 3.86
CA GLY A 53 2.83 -9.94 3.54
C GLY A 53 3.75 -9.97 2.33
N ASP A 54 4.19 -11.14 1.91
CA ASP A 54 5.02 -11.34 0.73
C ASP A 54 4.18 -11.57 -0.53
N MET A 55 2.87 -11.39 -0.42
CA MET A 55 1.91 -11.61 -1.51
C MET A 55 1.86 -13.08 -1.95
N LYS A 56 2.11 -13.98 -1.03
CA LYS A 56 2.04 -15.41 -1.30
C LYS A 56 0.81 -15.98 -0.65
N VAL A 57 0.25 -17.00 -1.28
CA VAL A 57 -0.83 -17.77 -0.67
C VAL A 57 -0.23 -18.59 0.46
N GLY A 58 -0.55 -18.20 1.69
CA GLY A 58 -0.02 -18.84 2.89
C GLY A 58 -0.89 -19.96 3.43
N GLY A 59 -2.12 -20.05 2.97
CA GLY A 59 -3.03 -21.10 3.41
C GLY A 59 -4.27 -21.15 2.56
N ILE A 60 -4.80 -22.34 2.39
CA ILE A 60 -6.06 -22.59 1.70
C ILE A 60 -6.90 -23.48 2.59
N ASP A 61 -8.08 -23.01 2.98
CA ASP A 61 -9.03 -23.77 3.76
C ASP A 61 -10.20 -24.16 2.89
N LEU A 62 -10.45 -25.46 2.80
CA LEU A 62 -11.58 -26.01 2.06
C LEU A 62 -12.61 -26.51 3.04
N ASN A 63 -13.85 -26.04 2.89
CA ASN A 63 -14.96 -26.63 3.61
C ASN A 63 -15.17 -28.05 3.10
N ALA A 64 -15.63 -28.94 3.96
CA ALA A 64 -15.89 -30.32 3.56
C ALA A 64 -16.85 -30.42 2.36
N ARG A 65 -17.79 -29.48 2.27
CA ARG A 65 -18.72 -29.41 1.13
C ARG A 65 -18.03 -29.11 -0.19
N ALA A 66 -16.87 -28.45 -0.15
CA ALA A 66 -16.12 -28.14 -1.36
C ALA A 66 -15.69 -29.41 -2.10
N MET A 67 -15.46 -30.47 -1.33
CA MET A 67 -15.03 -31.74 -1.91
C MET A 67 -16.15 -32.46 -2.68
N ARG A 68 -17.37 -31.96 -2.58
CA ARG A 68 -18.50 -32.48 -3.36
C ARG A 68 -18.67 -31.79 -4.69
N LEU A 69 -17.96 -30.68 -4.89
CA LEU A 69 -17.96 -29.96 -6.15
C LEU A 69 -17.17 -30.75 -7.19
N ASP A 70 -17.56 -30.63 -8.45
CA ASP A 70 -16.72 -31.16 -9.52
C ASP A 70 -15.43 -30.33 -9.60
N SER A 71 -14.42 -30.88 -10.27
CA SER A 71 -13.12 -30.24 -10.32
C SER A 71 -13.17 -28.86 -10.97
N TYR A 72 -14.03 -28.70 -11.96
CA TYR A 72 -14.18 -27.43 -12.66
C TYR A 72 -14.76 -26.36 -11.75
N THR A 73 -15.83 -26.68 -11.06
CA THR A 73 -16.49 -25.75 -10.13
C THR A 73 -15.58 -25.43 -8.94
N LEU A 74 -14.87 -26.44 -8.43
CA LEU A 74 -13.91 -26.22 -7.35
C LEU A 74 -12.79 -25.27 -7.78
N ALA A 75 -12.28 -25.45 -8.99
CA ALA A 75 -11.24 -24.58 -9.52
C ALA A 75 -11.73 -23.11 -9.63
N GLU A 76 -12.95 -22.91 -10.06
CA GLU A 76 -13.53 -21.57 -10.13
C GLU A 76 -13.66 -20.95 -8.75
N SER A 77 -14.11 -21.72 -7.77
CA SER A 77 -14.22 -21.25 -6.38
C SER A 77 -12.86 -20.91 -5.80
N LEU A 78 -11.85 -21.72 -6.07
CA LEU A 78 -10.47 -21.43 -5.65
C LEU A 78 -9.97 -20.14 -6.27
N GLN A 79 -10.19 -19.96 -7.56
CA GLN A 79 -9.75 -18.75 -8.25
C GLN A 79 -10.43 -17.52 -7.67
N ALA A 80 -11.73 -17.59 -7.42
CA ALA A 80 -12.49 -16.49 -6.84
C ALA A 80 -11.98 -16.12 -5.45
N ALA A 81 -11.67 -17.12 -4.62
CA ALA A 81 -11.14 -16.90 -3.28
C ALA A 81 -9.75 -16.27 -3.32
N ILE A 82 -8.91 -16.74 -4.23
CA ILE A 82 -7.56 -16.17 -4.43
C ILE A 82 -7.67 -14.71 -4.86
N ASP A 83 -8.51 -14.42 -5.83
CA ASP A 83 -8.71 -13.05 -6.32
C ASP A 83 -9.23 -12.14 -5.21
N ALA A 84 -10.17 -12.63 -4.40
CA ALA A 84 -10.70 -11.89 -3.27
C ALA A 84 -9.61 -11.61 -2.22
N ALA A 85 -8.73 -12.56 -1.97
CA ALA A 85 -7.64 -12.39 -1.03
C ALA A 85 -6.64 -11.36 -1.50
N TYR A 86 -6.28 -11.37 -2.78
CA TYR A 86 -5.37 -10.37 -3.32
C TYR A 86 -6.00 -8.98 -3.35
N ALA A 87 -7.29 -8.88 -3.62
CA ALA A 87 -7.99 -7.60 -3.55
C ALA A 87 -7.98 -7.06 -2.12
N ALA A 88 -8.24 -7.91 -1.13
CA ALA A 88 -8.18 -7.53 0.28
C ALA A 88 -6.78 -7.10 0.69
N PHE A 89 -5.76 -7.77 0.16
CA PHE A 89 -4.36 -7.40 0.41
C PHE A 89 -4.07 -6.01 -0.14
N ALA A 90 -4.50 -5.72 -1.35
CA ALA A 90 -4.30 -4.42 -1.96
C ALA A 90 -4.93 -3.30 -1.15
N GLU A 91 -6.15 -3.51 -0.66
CA GLU A 91 -6.83 -2.54 0.19
C GLU A 91 -6.07 -2.31 1.50
N ARG A 92 -5.63 -3.39 2.13
CA ARG A 92 -4.90 -3.29 3.40
C ARG A 92 -3.57 -2.58 3.20
N GLN A 93 -2.90 -2.86 2.11
CA GLN A 93 -1.63 -2.20 1.79
C GLN A 93 -1.82 -0.70 1.59
N GLN A 94 -2.90 -0.31 0.91
CA GLN A 94 -3.23 1.11 0.75
C GLN A 94 -3.48 1.80 2.07
N GLU A 95 -4.20 1.14 2.98
CA GLU A 95 -4.43 1.68 4.33
C GLU A 95 -3.12 1.91 5.07
N LEU A 96 -2.21 0.94 5.02
CA LEU A 96 -0.90 1.06 5.66
C LEU A 96 -0.07 2.17 5.03
N MET A 97 -0.10 2.29 3.71
CA MET A 97 0.60 3.36 3.02
C MET A 97 0.06 4.73 3.41
N SER A 98 -1.26 4.84 3.50
CA SER A 98 -1.90 6.08 3.90
C SER A 98 -1.49 6.49 5.31
N ASP A 99 -1.42 5.53 6.24
CA ASP A 99 -0.98 5.78 7.60
C ASP A 99 0.47 6.25 7.65
N VAL A 100 1.35 5.60 6.88
CA VAL A 100 2.77 5.94 6.85
C VAL A 100 2.99 7.33 6.27
N LEU A 101 2.25 7.68 5.21
CA LEU A 101 2.37 8.98 4.59
C LEU A 101 1.72 10.10 5.39
N GLY A 102 1.17 9.76 6.56
CA GLY A 102 0.59 10.75 7.46
C GLY A 102 -0.72 11.33 6.95
N GLY A 103 -1.40 10.63 6.09
CA GLY A 103 -2.65 11.10 5.54
C GLY A 103 -2.48 12.35 4.71
N SER A 104 -1.45 12.41 3.87
CA SER A 104 -1.26 13.56 3.01
C SER A 104 -2.52 13.85 2.23
N ASP A 105 -2.79 15.13 2.02
CA ASP A 105 -3.99 15.58 1.34
C ASP A 105 -4.07 14.99 -0.07
N LEU A 106 -2.93 14.87 -0.72
CA LEU A 106 -2.82 14.28 -2.05
C LEU A 106 -3.30 12.83 -2.06
N VAL A 107 -2.86 12.04 -1.08
CA VAL A 107 -3.24 10.64 -0.96
C VAL A 107 -4.73 10.52 -0.70
N ARG A 108 -5.27 11.34 0.20
CA ARG A 108 -6.70 11.33 0.49
C ARG A 108 -7.53 11.68 -0.73
N ARG A 109 -7.12 12.69 -1.49
CA ARG A 109 -7.81 13.07 -2.70
C ARG A 109 -7.76 11.98 -3.76
N ALA A 110 -6.64 11.30 -3.87
CA ALA A 110 -6.50 10.17 -4.79
C ALA A 110 -7.43 9.02 -4.41
N GLN A 111 -7.50 8.70 -3.11
CA GLN A 111 -8.36 7.63 -2.62
C GLN A 111 -9.84 7.97 -2.79
N ALA A 112 -10.19 9.23 -2.63
CA ALA A 112 -11.57 9.69 -2.79
C ALA A 112 -11.98 9.79 -4.26
N GLY A 113 -11.05 9.61 -5.19
CA GLY A 113 -11.32 9.75 -6.61
C GLY A 113 -11.45 11.19 -7.07
N ASN A 114 -11.07 12.13 -6.21
CA ASN A 114 -11.16 13.57 -6.51
C ASN A 114 -9.92 14.13 -7.15
N LEU A 115 -8.89 13.32 -7.27
CA LEU A 115 -7.64 13.75 -7.85
C LEU A 115 -7.60 13.40 -9.33
N THR A 116 -7.57 14.44 -10.17
CA THR A 116 -7.42 14.26 -11.60
C THR A 116 -5.93 14.19 -11.97
N PRO A 117 -5.58 13.63 -13.14
CA PRO A 117 -4.19 13.66 -13.59
C PRO A 117 -3.64 15.09 -13.68
N GLU A 118 -4.49 16.05 -14.04
CA GLU A 118 -4.09 17.45 -14.11
C GLU A 118 -3.70 18.00 -12.74
N ASP A 119 -4.49 17.66 -11.70
CA ASP A 119 -4.19 18.07 -10.34
C ASP A 119 -2.88 17.46 -9.86
N TRP A 120 -2.64 16.22 -10.19
CA TRP A 120 -1.41 15.52 -9.85
C TRP A 120 -0.19 16.22 -10.44
N PHE A 121 -0.24 16.52 -11.75
CA PHE A 121 0.87 17.17 -12.40
C PHE A 121 1.06 18.61 -11.95
N ARG A 122 -0.02 19.30 -11.63
CA ARG A 122 0.04 20.65 -11.10
C ARG A 122 0.76 20.67 -9.75
N GLU A 123 0.50 19.68 -8.91
CA GLU A 123 1.11 19.58 -7.61
C GLU A 123 2.64 19.44 -7.72
N PHE A 124 3.10 18.75 -8.74
CA PHE A 124 4.53 18.57 -8.99
C PHE A 124 5.12 19.61 -9.93
N GLY A 125 4.36 20.64 -10.27
CA GLY A 125 4.85 21.73 -11.12
C GLY A 125 4.94 21.38 -12.60
N VAL A 126 4.29 20.31 -13.01
CA VAL A 126 4.25 19.91 -14.42
C VAL A 126 2.97 20.46 -15.05
N ASP A 127 3.11 21.15 -16.16
CA ASP A 127 1.98 21.74 -16.87
C ASP A 127 1.74 20.94 -18.15
N LEU A 128 0.64 20.20 -18.17
CA LEU A 128 0.24 19.41 -19.33
C LEU A 128 -0.71 20.15 -20.26
N THR A 129 -1.15 21.35 -19.86
CA THR A 129 -2.08 22.12 -20.69
C THR A 129 -1.40 22.73 -21.90
N ASP A 130 -0.06 22.82 -21.87
CA ASP A 130 0.74 23.34 -23.00
C ASP A 130 1.66 22.22 -23.48
N PRO A 131 1.22 21.40 -24.43
CA PRO A 131 2.04 20.29 -24.93
C PRO A 131 3.29 20.74 -25.69
N THR A 132 3.32 22.00 -26.13
CA THR A 132 4.48 22.51 -26.86
C THR A 132 5.57 23.03 -25.94
N ARG A 133 5.28 23.14 -24.66
CA ARG A 133 6.19 23.73 -23.69
C ARG A 133 7.53 23.01 -23.62
N GLY A 134 7.49 21.70 -23.66
CA GLY A 134 8.70 20.90 -23.63
C GLY A 134 9.46 20.88 -24.92
N LEU A 135 8.86 21.33 -26.02
CA LEU A 135 9.47 21.34 -27.33
C LEU A 135 10.15 22.68 -27.64
N ARG A 136 9.83 23.68 -26.87
CA ARG A 136 10.48 24.99 -27.04
C ARG A 136 11.87 24.99 -26.48
N ARG A 137 12.75 25.63 -27.20
CA ARG A 137 14.14 25.75 -26.78
C ARG A 137 14.75 27.09 -27.09
#